data_b04c73e3de9145d99384b94f5e6c83dc
#
_entry.id   b04c73e3de9145d99384b94f5e6c83dc
#
_cell.length_a   1.000
_cell.length_b   1.000
_cell.length_c   1.000
_cell.angle_alpha   90.00
_cell.angle_beta   90.00
_cell.angle_gamma   90.00
#
_symmetry.space_group_name_H-M   'P 1'
#
loop_
_entity.id
_entity.type
_entity.pdbx_description
1 polymer ?
#
loop_
_entity_poly.entity_id
_entity_poly.type
_entity_poly.pdbx_seq_one_letter_code
_entity_poly.pdbx_strand_id
1 'polypeptide(L)'
;MFKRLAALNSIALRLSSMFALVALLVFVLIGGALYQQVDKSIGFLPEAELDARYSVLESSINRYGNPEHWAKIISKLKLLSVEDKRIRFWAIGSDSSYEYGNPDAVVRAFAQGPVGMRDLRLPGDAYPFKVLISEIPARELRPALRFLIAIDTQTFRQTQHHLLLALISLAAIGVLLASVLGYWVARIGLKPLVKLSEEAQKLAPPRLSGRLHLAPLAPELDQLVSAFNSTLDRVEQAYTRLESFNADVAHELRSPLTNLIGQTQVALTRGRSAEHYFEVLQSNLEELERLRSIINDMLFLASADQGNKASKLTRASLADEVATTLEYLEFILEDAQVAVRVRGDAQASIEKAHLRRALINLLSNAVQHTDAGQMINVSIEQAPGQATISISNPGQPIDRQHLPRLFERFYRVDAARHNSGANHGLGLAIVKAIAQMHGGEVFVLSHDGNNTFGLVLPDLHN
;
A
#
# COMPACT_ATOMS: atom_id res chain seq x y z
N MET A 1 1.94 6.42 -30.15
CA MET A 1 0.81 7.13 -29.53
C MET A 1 0.58 6.66 -28.07
N PHE A 2 0.57 5.37 -27.76
CA PHE A 2 0.38 4.82 -26.39
C PHE A 2 1.44 5.26 -25.36
N LYS A 3 2.72 5.40 -25.71
CA LYS A 3 3.76 5.89 -24.78
C LYS A 3 3.58 7.35 -24.33
N ARG A 4 2.92 8.21 -25.13
CA ARG A 4 2.64 9.60 -24.76
C ARG A 4 1.43 9.72 -23.81
N LEU A 5 0.42 8.85 -23.93
CA LEU A 5 -0.72 8.79 -23.00
C LEU A 5 -0.35 8.21 -21.65
N ALA A 6 0.59 7.24 -21.59
CA ALA A 6 1.12 6.71 -20.35
C ALA A 6 1.97 7.74 -19.57
N ALA A 7 2.63 8.68 -20.27
CA ALA A 7 3.37 9.77 -19.64
C ALA A 7 2.43 10.72 -18.88
N LEU A 8 1.22 10.95 -19.37
CA LEU A 8 0.21 11.82 -18.73
C LEU A 8 -0.33 11.24 -17.40
N ASN A 9 -0.21 9.92 -17.18
CA ASN A 9 -0.62 9.24 -15.95
C ASN A 9 0.53 9.01 -14.95
N SER A 10 1.70 9.55 -15.20
CA SER A 10 2.86 9.44 -14.31
C SER A 10 2.57 10.13 -12.97
N ILE A 11 2.84 9.43 -11.86
CA ILE A 11 2.73 9.97 -10.50
C ILE A 11 3.57 11.25 -10.36
N ALA A 12 4.75 11.29 -10.99
CA ALA A 12 5.62 12.47 -10.99
C ALA A 12 4.94 13.69 -11.64
N LEU A 13 4.20 13.49 -12.73
CA LEU A 13 3.49 14.57 -13.40
C LEU A 13 2.29 15.06 -12.58
N ARG A 14 1.57 14.16 -11.92
CA ARG A 14 0.47 14.51 -11.02
C ARG A 14 0.97 15.31 -9.81
N LEU A 15 2.05 14.87 -9.18
CA LEU A 15 2.69 15.60 -8.10
C LEU A 15 3.17 16.99 -8.54
N SER A 16 3.84 17.09 -9.71
CA SER A 16 4.28 18.35 -10.28
C SER A 16 3.10 19.31 -10.52
N SER A 17 1.98 18.82 -11.07
CA SER A 17 0.78 19.63 -11.29
C SER A 17 0.13 20.09 -9.98
N MET A 18 0.15 19.27 -8.93
CA MET A 18 -0.31 19.68 -7.60
C MET A 18 0.58 20.77 -7.01
N PHE A 19 1.91 20.66 -7.11
CA PHE A 19 2.83 21.72 -6.68
C PHE A 19 2.61 23.02 -7.45
N ALA A 20 2.41 22.92 -8.78
CA ALA A 20 2.09 24.08 -9.62
C ALA A 20 0.78 24.76 -9.18
N LEU A 21 -0.26 23.98 -8.89
CA LEU A 21 -1.56 24.50 -8.45
C LEU A 21 -1.46 25.19 -7.08
N VAL A 22 -0.76 24.57 -6.13
CA VAL A 22 -0.53 25.16 -4.80
C VAL A 22 0.28 26.45 -4.93
N ALA A 23 1.35 26.44 -5.73
CA ALA A 23 2.16 27.64 -5.96
C ALA A 23 1.32 28.77 -6.60
N LEU A 24 0.50 28.45 -7.60
CA LEU A 24 -0.40 29.40 -8.25
C LEU A 24 -1.36 30.03 -7.23
N LEU A 25 -1.99 29.20 -6.38
CA LEU A 25 -2.93 29.68 -5.36
C LEU A 25 -2.23 30.60 -4.37
N VAL A 26 -1.03 30.25 -3.90
CA VAL A 26 -0.22 31.06 -2.99
C VAL A 26 0.14 32.41 -3.63
N PHE A 27 0.64 32.39 -4.89
CA PHE A 27 1.00 33.63 -5.59
C PHE A 27 -0.21 34.51 -5.88
N VAL A 28 -1.37 33.95 -6.22
CA VAL A 28 -2.62 34.70 -6.42
C VAL A 28 -3.09 35.33 -5.12
N LEU A 29 -3.05 34.62 -3.99
CA LEU A 29 -3.45 35.16 -2.70
C LEU A 29 -2.51 36.27 -2.22
N ILE A 30 -1.20 35.99 -2.21
CA ILE A 30 -0.19 36.94 -1.74
C ILE A 30 -0.12 38.14 -2.69
N GLY A 31 -0.07 37.88 -4.01
CA GLY A 31 -0.01 38.93 -5.02
C GLY A 31 -1.27 39.82 -5.01
N GLY A 32 -2.45 39.23 -4.86
CA GLY A 32 -3.70 39.92 -4.74
C GLY A 32 -3.78 40.82 -3.47
N ALA A 33 -3.34 40.25 -2.32
CA ALA A 33 -3.28 41.04 -1.07
C ALA A 33 -2.28 42.20 -1.19
N LEU A 34 -1.10 41.94 -1.75
CA LEU A 34 -0.08 42.98 -1.95
C LEU A 34 -0.59 44.08 -2.90
N TYR A 35 -1.20 43.64 -4.03
CA TYR A 35 -1.79 44.60 -4.97
C TYR A 35 -2.86 45.48 -4.30
N GLN A 36 -3.78 44.91 -3.55
CA GLN A 36 -4.81 45.63 -2.82
C GLN A 36 -4.21 46.63 -1.80
N GLN A 37 -3.17 46.20 -1.07
CA GLN A 37 -2.51 47.06 -0.09
C GLN A 37 -1.83 48.27 -0.76
N VAL A 38 -1.14 48.04 -1.88
CA VAL A 38 -0.45 49.07 -2.64
C VAL A 38 -1.46 49.97 -3.36
N ASP A 39 -2.52 49.42 -3.94
CA ASP A 39 -3.60 50.18 -4.57
C ASP A 39 -4.23 51.18 -3.60
N LYS A 40 -4.56 50.73 -2.38
CA LYS A 40 -5.03 51.61 -1.33
C LYS A 40 -4.02 52.72 -0.96
N SER A 41 -2.74 52.33 -0.78
CA SER A 41 -1.69 53.27 -0.40
C SER A 41 -1.44 54.33 -1.48
N ILE A 42 -1.35 53.91 -2.75
CA ILE A 42 -1.15 54.81 -3.89
C ILE A 42 -2.41 55.70 -4.12
N GLY A 43 -3.61 55.13 -3.92
CA GLY A 43 -4.86 55.85 -4.08
C GLY A 43 -5.02 57.08 -3.17
N PHE A 44 -4.43 57.06 -1.95
CA PHE A 44 -4.44 58.16 -1.02
C PHE A 44 -3.38 59.23 -1.31
N LEU A 45 -2.31 58.89 -2.06
CA LEU A 45 -1.21 59.84 -2.29
C LEU A 45 -1.63 61.13 -3.02
N PRO A 46 -2.43 61.11 -4.10
CA PRO A 46 -2.88 62.31 -4.79
C PRO A 46 -3.73 63.20 -3.87
N GLU A 47 -4.57 62.61 -3.03
CA GLU A 47 -5.43 63.35 -2.11
C GLU A 47 -4.61 64.04 -1.01
N ALA A 48 -3.69 63.33 -0.37
CA ALA A 48 -2.79 63.86 0.64
C ALA A 48 -1.87 64.96 0.08
N GLU A 49 -1.40 64.79 -1.17
CA GLU A 49 -0.57 65.83 -1.83
C GLU A 49 -1.37 67.11 -2.14
N LEU A 50 -2.62 66.95 -2.61
CA LEU A 50 -3.51 68.07 -2.88
C LEU A 50 -3.82 68.83 -1.59
N ASP A 51 -4.18 68.16 -0.49
CA ASP A 51 -4.46 68.77 0.81
C ASP A 51 -3.25 69.51 1.36
N ALA A 52 -2.07 68.89 1.31
CA ALA A 52 -0.83 69.52 1.78
C ALA A 52 -0.50 70.77 0.99
N ARG A 53 -0.63 70.78 -0.34
CA ARG A 53 -0.37 71.95 -1.19
C ARG A 53 -1.42 73.03 -1.01
N TYR A 54 -2.69 72.63 -0.87
CA TYR A 54 -3.76 73.63 -0.59
C TYR A 54 -3.52 74.30 0.72
N SER A 55 -3.21 73.61 1.81
CA SER A 55 -3.00 74.26 3.15
C SER A 55 -1.89 75.29 3.15
N VAL A 56 -0.83 75.08 2.39
CA VAL A 56 0.27 76.05 2.19
C VAL A 56 -0.17 77.27 1.41
N LEU A 57 -1.01 77.07 0.40
CA LEU A 57 -1.53 78.16 -0.45
C LEU A 57 -2.66 78.94 0.23
N GLU A 58 -3.56 78.24 0.95
CA GLU A 58 -4.71 78.82 1.63
C GLU A 58 -4.31 79.95 2.56
N SER A 59 -3.28 79.80 3.39
CA SER A 59 -2.77 80.80 4.27
C SER A 59 -2.30 82.06 3.54
N SER A 60 -1.71 81.88 2.34
CA SER A 60 -1.25 82.98 1.48
C SER A 60 -2.42 83.67 0.79
N ILE A 61 -3.37 82.90 0.26
CA ILE A 61 -4.54 83.40 -0.48
C ILE A 61 -5.49 84.14 0.45
N ASN A 62 -5.71 83.66 1.67
CA ASN A 62 -6.59 84.26 2.65
C ASN A 62 -6.02 85.58 3.30
N ARG A 63 -4.68 85.70 3.30
CA ARG A 63 -4.05 86.89 3.95
C ARG A 63 -4.14 88.16 3.12
N TYR A 64 -4.21 88.04 1.78
CA TYR A 64 -4.08 89.15 0.87
C TYR A 64 -5.34 89.32 0.00
N GLY A 65 -6.04 90.44 0.13
CA GLY A 65 -7.30 90.69 -0.54
C GLY A 65 -7.27 91.81 -1.61
N ASN A 66 -6.13 92.46 -1.85
CA ASN A 66 -6.06 93.57 -2.83
C ASN A 66 -5.41 93.05 -4.19
N PRO A 67 -5.64 93.71 -5.33
CA PRO A 67 -5.16 93.26 -6.66
C PRO A 67 -3.64 93.21 -6.77
N GLU A 68 -2.88 94.08 -6.12
CA GLU A 68 -1.41 94.08 -6.19
C GLU A 68 -0.79 92.82 -5.55
N HIS A 69 -1.35 92.35 -4.42
CA HIS A 69 -0.91 91.17 -3.77
C HIS A 69 -1.36 89.88 -4.54
N TRP A 70 -2.49 89.94 -5.24
CA TRP A 70 -2.96 88.87 -6.06
C TRP A 70 -1.98 88.57 -7.18
N ALA A 71 -1.35 89.57 -7.82
CA ALA A 71 -0.30 89.37 -8.81
C ALA A 71 0.91 88.54 -8.27
N LYS A 72 1.25 88.69 -6.97
CA LYS A 72 2.29 87.91 -6.31
C LYS A 72 1.84 86.45 -6.14
N ILE A 73 0.56 86.21 -5.81
CA ILE A 73 0.02 84.84 -5.75
C ILE A 73 0.04 84.18 -7.10
N ILE A 74 -0.37 84.83 -8.18
CA ILE A 74 -0.31 84.36 -9.56
C ILE A 74 1.12 84.02 -9.90
N SER A 75 2.10 84.88 -9.55
CA SER A 75 3.53 84.58 -9.85
C SER A 75 3.99 83.31 -9.09
N LYS A 76 3.55 83.10 -7.85
CA LYS A 76 3.83 81.90 -7.06
C LYS A 76 3.17 80.61 -7.66
N LEU A 77 1.88 80.73 -8.06
CA LEU A 77 1.17 79.66 -8.73
C LEU A 77 1.82 79.27 -10.06
N LYS A 78 2.26 80.27 -10.85
CA LYS A 78 3.00 80.01 -12.10
C LYS A 78 4.31 79.33 -11.86
N LEU A 79 5.07 79.71 -10.83
CA LEU A 79 6.32 79.04 -10.46
C LEU A 79 6.05 77.59 -10.08
N LEU A 80 5.06 77.30 -9.23
CA LEU A 80 4.68 75.96 -8.80
C LEU A 80 4.19 75.09 -9.95
N SER A 81 3.47 75.68 -10.94
CA SER A 81 3.03 74.95 -12.16
C SER A 81 4.18 74.59 -13.11
N VAL A 82 5.24 75.40 -13.12
CA VAL A 82 6.45 75.15 -13.95
C VAL A 82 7.33 74.14 -13.27
N GLU A 83 7.43 74.15 -11.92
CA GLU A 83 8.24 73.28 -11.12
C GLU A 83 7.66 71.84 -11.10
N ASP A 84 6.34 71.69 -11.03
CA ASP A 84 5.67 70.41 -11.12
C ASP A 84 4.56 70.43 -12.19
N LYS A 85 4.90 69.93 -13.40
CA LYS A 85 3.99 69.90 -14.56
C LYS A 85 2.77 69.00 -14.35
N ARG A 86 2.76 68.14 -13.33
CA ARG A 86 1.62 67.30 -12.97
C ARG A 86 0.50 68.06 -12.30
N ILE A 87 0.79 69.28 -11.83
CA ILE A 87 -0.16 70.08 -11.06
C ILE A 87 -0.64 71.26 -11.90
N ARG A 88 -1.95 71.43 -11.92
CA ARG A 88 -2.63 72.59 -12.56
C ARG A 88 -3.43 73.33 -11.50
N PHE A 89 -3.38 74.64 -11.63
CA PHE A 89 -4.15 75.56 -10.73
C PHE A 89 -5.09 76.36 -11.55
N TRP A 90 -6.30 76.57 -11.04
CA TRP A 90 -7.28 77.52 -11.56
C TRP A 90 -7.86 78.31 -10.45
N ALA A 91 -8.06 79.60 -10.71
CA ALA A 91 -8.86 80.49 -9.86
C ALA A 91 -9.96 81.07 -10.74
N ILE A 92 -11.21 80.94 -10.31
CA ILE A 92 -12.39 81.37 -11.07
C ILE A 92 -13.22 82.24 -10.20
N GLY A 93 -13.49 83.45 -10.65
CA GLY A 93 -14.28 84.46 -9.91
C GLY A 93 -15.20 85.24 -10.83
N SER A 94 -15.94 86.19 -10.26
CA SER A 94 -16.80 87.11 -10.97
C SER A 94 -16.02 88.25 -11.64
N ASP A 95 -14.75 88.48 -11.26
CA ASP A 95 -13.86 89.52 -11.78
C ASP A 95 -12.66 88.88 -12.44
N SER A 96 -12.43 89.11 -13.73
CA SER A 96 -11.37 88.56 -14.52
C SER A 96 -9.96 88.93 -14.03
N SER A 97 -9.80 90.01 -13.27
CA SER A 97 -8.52 90.37 -12.68
C SER A 97 -8.01 89.40 -11.61
N TYR A 98 -8.88 88.57 -11.06
CA TYR A 98 -8.56 87.52 -10.10
C TYR A 98 -8.56 86.08 -10.71
N GLU A 99 -8.81 85.98 -12.04
CA GLU A 99 -8.75 84.65 -12.69
C GLU A 99 -7.31 84.22 -12.97
N TYR A 100 -7.10 82.91 -12.86
CA TYR A 100 -5.84 82.23 -13.17
C TYR A 100 -6.05 80.88 -13.83
N GLY A 101 -5.11 80.47 -14.70
CA GLY A 101 -5.04 79.12 -15.29
C GLY A 101 -5.87 78.96 -16.58
N ASN A 102 -6.46 80.03 -17.10
CA ASN A 102 -7.27 80.00 -18.35
C ASN A 102 -8.30 78.86 -18.39
N PRO A 103 -9.27 78.84 -17.45
CA PRO A 103 -10.20 77.69 -17.39
C PRO A 103 -11.09 77.63 -18.62
N ASP A 104 -11.10 76.48 -19.28
CA ASP A 104 -12.02 76.19 -20.38
C ASP A 104 -13.46 75.94 -19.89
N ALA A 105 -14.39 75.74 -20.80
CA ALA A 105 -15.81 75.52 -20.44
C ALA A 105 -16.00 74.28 -19.55
N VAL A 106 -15.17 73.25 -19.67
CA VAL A 106 -15.23 72.02 -18.89
C VAL A 106 -14.81 72.30 -17.43
N VAL A 107 -13.70 73.02 -17.25
CA VAL A 107 -13.19 73.41 -15.93
C VAL A 107 -14.16 74.38 -15.23
N ARG A 108 -14.73 75.35 -15.99
CA ARG A 108 -15.74 76.28 -15.43
C ARG A 108 -17.00 75.58 -14.96
N ALA A 109 -17.52 74.62 -15.76
CA ALA A 109 -18.68 73.83 -15.36
C ALA A 109 -18.37 72.93 -14.16
N PHE A 110 -17.19 72.35 -14.09
CA PHE A 110 -16.74 71.50 -12.98
C PHE A 110 -16.56 72.29 -11.70
N ALA A 111 -16.08 73.49 -11.79
CA ALA A 111 -15.91 74.41 -10.66
C ALA A 111 -17.22 74.80 -9.98
N GLN A 112 -18.36 74.71 -10.64
CA GLN A 112 -19.69 74.99 -10.05
C GLN A 112 -20.19 73.85 -9.14
N GLY A 113 -19.51 72.73 -9.15
CA GLY A 113 -19.84 71.59 -8.29
C GLY A 113 -19.55 71.79 -6.82
N PRO A 114 -19.88 70.80 -5.97
CA PRO A 114 -19.62 70.87 -4.53
C PRO A 114 -18.13 70.99 -4.22
N VAL A 115 -17.79 71.64 -3.12
CA VAL A 115 -16.44 71.76 -2.57
C VAL A 115 -15.97 70.39 -2.10
N GLY A 116 -14.66 70.09 -2.29
CA GLY A 116 -14.03 68.84 -1.91
C GLY A 116 -13.29 68.19 -3.06
N MET A 117 -12.84 66.95 -2.83
CA MET A 117 -12.07 66.17 -3.83
C MET A 117 -12.98 65.50 -4.83
N ARG A 118 -12.63 65.61 -6.10
CA ARG A 118 -13.38 64.99 -7.22
C ARG A 118 -12.47 64.71 -8.38
N ASP A 119 -12.92 63.80 -9.23
CA ASP A 119 -12.19 63.42 -10.47
C ASP A 119 -12.68 64.27 -11.66
N LEU A 120 -11.75 64.91 -12.37
CA LEU A 120 -12.01 65.68 -13.56
C LEU A 120 -11.33 65.03 -14.76
N ARG A 121 -12.11 64.75 -15.81
CA ARG A 121 -11.56 64.27 -17.07
C ARG A 121 -11.53 65.41 -18.09
N LEU A 122 -10.32 65.80 -18.50
CA LEU A 122 -10.14 66.81 -19.50
C LEU A 122 -10.04 66.18 -20.91
N PRO A 123 -10.57 66.83 -21.96
CA PRO A 123 -10.43 66.36 -23.33
C PRO A 123 -8.96 66.25 -23.72
N GLY A 124 -8.53 65.08 -24.21
CA GLY A 124 -7.13 64.83 -24.63
C GLY A 124 -6.21 64.21 -23.60
N ASP A 125 -6.59 64.18 -22.32
CA ASP A 125 -5.79 63.53 -21.28
C ASP A 125 -6.22 62.07 -21.10
N ALA A 126 -5.24 61.18 -21.01
CA ALA A 126 -5.48 59.72 -20.95
C ALA A 126 -6.12 59.27 -19.60
N TYR A 127 -5.83 59.99 -18.53
CA TYR A 127 -6.28 59.66 -17.17
C TYR A 127 -6.99 60.87 -16.54
N PRO A 128 -7.94 60.68 -15.64
CA PRO A 128 -8.59 61.76 -14.90
C PRO A 128 -7.61 62.46 -13.98
N PHE A 129 -7.77 63.74 -13.81
CA PHE A 129 -7.14 64.54 -12.76
C PHE A 129 -7.91 64.35 -11.45
N LYS A 130 -7.18 64.22 -10.34
CA LYS A 130 -7.77 64.39 -9.01
C LYS A 130 -7.78 65.87 -8.69
N VAL A 131 -8.92 66.43 -8.39
CA VAL A 131 -9.09 67.88 -8.24
C VAL A 131 -9.67 68.17 -6.84
N LEU A 132 -9.02 69.05 -6.11
CA LEU A 132 -9.56 69.68 -4.92
C LEU A 132 -10.21 71.02 -5.30
N ILE A 133 -11.52 71.12 -5.05
CA ILE A 133 -12.29 72.38 -5.21
C ILE A 133 -12.43 72.98 -3.83
N SER A 134 -12.00 74.25 -3.70
CA SER A 134 -12.19 75.03 -2.48
C SER A 134 -12.82 76.37 -2.82
N GLU A 135 -13.60 76.82 -1.91
CA GLU A 135 -14.22 78.20 -1.99
C GLU A 135 -13.48 79.12 -1.09
N ILE A 136 -12.99 80.20 -1.68
CA ILE A 136 -12.30 81.25 -0.98
C ILE A 136 -13.30 82.45 -0.75
N PRO A 137 -13.63 82.78 0.49
CA PRO A 137 -14.64 83.82 0.78
C PRO A 137 -14.21 85.20 0.28
N ALA A 138 -15.17 86.02 -0.05
CA ALA A 138 -14.91 87.41 -0.40
C ALA A 138 -14.24 88.14 0.75
N ARG A 139 -13.28 89.04 0.46
CA ARG A 139 -12.57 89.84 1.45
C ARG A 139 -12.09 91.12 0.85
N GLU A 140 -12.39 92.25 1.51
CA GLU A 140 -12.03 93.57 1.09
C GLU A 140 -12.45 93.88 -0.37
N LEU A 141 -11.48 94.04 -1.29
CA LEU A 141 -11.69 94.33 -2.71
C LEU A 141 -11.76 93.05 -3.58
N ARG A 142 -11.51 91.84 -2.98
CA ARG A 142 -11.52 90.59 -3.69
C ARG A 142 -12.90 89.93 -3.60
N PRO A 143 -13.51 89.55 -4.72
CA PRO A 143 -14.75 88.76 -4.72
C PRO A 143 -14.48 87.32 -4.23
N ALA A 144 -15.55 86.60 -3.94
CA ALA A 144 -15.44 85.13 -3.67
C ALA A 144 -14.88 84.47 -4.91
N LEU A 145 -13.94 83.54 -4.68
CA LEU A 145 -13.27 82.77 -5.76
C LEU A 145 -13.45 81.31 -5.53
N ARG A 146 -13.63 80.56 -6.62
CA ARG A 146 -13.45 79.10 -6.67
C ARG A 146 -12.02 78.77 -7.04
N PHE A 147 -11.32 78.14 -6.15
CA PHE A 147 -9.92 77.73 -6.33
C PHE A 147 -9.83 76.17 -6.55
N LEU A 148 -9.20 75.75 -7.65
CA LEU A 148 -9.06 74.40 -8.01
C LEU A 148 -7.57 74.05 -8.09
N ILE A 149 -7.19 72.95 -7.44
CA ILE A 149 -5.88 72.33 -7.60
C ILE A 149 -6.10 70.96 -8.17
N ALA A 150 -5.50 70.64 -9.30
CA ALA A 150 -5.59 69.33 -9.95
C ALA A 150 -4.20 68.67 -10.04
N ILE A 151 -4.18 67.42 -9.77
CA ILE A 151 -2.96 66.57 -9.95
C ILE A 151 -3.24 65.50 -11.00
N ASP A 152 -2.31 65.35 -11.93
CA ASP A 152 -2.36 64.30 -12.94
C ASP A 152 -2.11 62.94 -12.31
N THR A 153 -3.04 62.00 -12.47
CA THR A 153 -2.94 60.65 -11.92
C THR A 153 -2.18 59.70 -12.80
N GLN A 154 -1.69 60.13 -13.97
CA GLN A 154 -0.99 59.26 -14.94
C GLN A 154 0.19 58.50 -14.31
N THR A 155 1.06 59.16 -13.58
CA THR A 155 2.24 58.57 -12.94
C THR A 155 1.85 57.50 -11.92
N PHE A 156 0.81 57.72 -11.16
CA PHE A 156 0.32 56.78 -10.16
C PHE A 156 -0.27 55.55 -10.83
N ARG A 157 -1.04 55.71 -11.91
CA ARG A 157 -1.63 54.62 -12.69
C ARG A 157 -0.57 53.80 -13.43
N GLN A 158 0.44 54.46 -13.96
CA GLN A 158 1.57 53.75 -14.59
C GLN A 158 2.33 52.88 -13.56
N THR A 159 2.57 53.42 -12.36
CA THR A 159 3.21 52.66 -11.29
C THR A 159 2.39 51.45 -10.88
N GLN A 160 1.08 51.57 -10.76
CA GLN A 160 0.17 50.46 -10.49
C GLN A 160 0.24 49.38 -11.61
N HIS A 161 0.26 49.81 -12.87
CA HIS A 161 0.34 48.89 -14.00
C HIS A 161 1.67 48.11 -14.04
N HIS A 162 2.79 48.82 -13.80
CA HIS A 162 4.11 48.17 -13.72
C HIS A 162 4.17 47.21 -12.54
N LEU A 163 3.61 47.52 -11.41
CA LEU A 163 3.52 46.62 -10.26
C LEU A 163 2.72 45.37 -10.61
N LEU A 164 1.55 45.52 -11.26
CA LEU A 164 0.72 44.39 -11.67
C LEU A 164 1.48 43.45 -12.62
N LEU A 165 2.14 44.02 -13.63
CA LEU A 165 2.97 43.24 -14.57
C LEU A 165 4.13 42.53 -13.86
N ALA A 166 4.78 43.19 -12.91
CA ALA A 166 5.85 42.58 -12.11
C ALA A 166 5.33 41.42 -11.25
N LEU A 167 4.18 41.58 -10.60
CA LEU A 167 3.55 40.50 -9.80
C LEU A 167 3.15 39.30 -10.66
N ILE A 168 2.54 39.55 -11.82
CA ILE A 168 2.16 38.48 -12.78
C ILE A 168 3.41 37.73 -13.30
N SER A 169 4.46 38.47 -13.68
CA SER A 169 5.68 37.85 -14.18
C SER A 169 6.39 37.03 -13.11
N LEU A 170 6.46 37.54 -11.89
CA LEU A 170 7.03 36.82 -10.74
C LEU A 170 6.23 35.57 -10.40
N ALA A 171 4.90 35.67 -10.43
CA ALA A 171 4.03 34.49 -10.22
C ALA A 171 4.24 33.43 -11.30
N ALA A 172 4.30 33.83 -12.58
CA ALA A 172 4.53 32.91 -13.69
C ALA A 172 5.88 32.17 -13.55
N ILE A 173 6.94 32.90 -13.23
CA ILE A 173 8.29 32.32 -12.99
C ILE A 173 8.24 31.38 -11.77
N GLY A 174 7.61 31.78 -10.67
CA GLY A 174 7.50 30.99 -9.47
C GLY A 174 6.74 29.67 -9.69
N VAL A 175 5.61 29.70 -10.40
CA VAL A 175 4.84 28.52 -10.76
C VAL A 175 5.64 27.58 -11.68
N LEU A 176 6.37 28.13 -12.66
CA LEU A 176 7.25 27.35 -13.54
C LEU A 176 8.34 26.64 -12.74
N LEU A 177 9.04 27.37 -11.86
CA LEU A 177 10.08 26.81 -11.01
C LEU A 177 9.53 25.73 -10.07
N ALA A 178 8.38 25.97 -9.44
CA ALA A 178 7.72 25.00 -8.56
C ALA A 178 7.35 23.73 -9.35
N SER A 179 6.88 23.86 -10.60
CA SER A 179 6.57 22.72 -11.47
C SER A 179 7.80 21.89 -11.82
N VAL A 180 8.88 22.55 -12.23
CA VAL A 180 10.14 21.87 -12.62
C VAL A 180 10.78 21.19 -11.42
N LEU A 181 10.90 21.89 -10.30
CA LEU A 181 11.47 21.33 -9.07
C LEU A 181 10.61 20.18 -8.54
N GLY A 182 9.28 20.35 -8.51
CA GLY A 182 8.35 19.31 -8.09
C GLY A 182 8.44 18.05 -8.95
N TYR A 183 8.57 18.19 -10.27
CA TYR A 183 8.80 17.07 -11.17
C TYR A 183 10.12 16.36 -10.89
N TRP A 184 11.20 17.10 -10.65
CA TRP A 184 12.53 16.55 -10.36
C TRP A 184 12.55 15.79 -9.05
N VAL A 185 12.00 16.37 -7.98
CA VAL A 185 11.89 15.73 -6.65
C VAL A 185 11.04 14.46 -6.74
N ALA A 186 9.89 14.53 -7.39
CA ALA A 186 9.03 13.36 -7.57
C ALA A 186 9.72 12.23 -8.36
N ARG A 187 10.46 12.56 -9.41
CA ARG A 187 11.20 11.58 -10.22
C ARG A 187 12.33 10.91 -9.45
N ILE A 188 13.07 11.67 -8.65
CA ILE A 188 14.15 11.12 -7.81
C ILE A 188 13.56 10.23 -6.72
N GLY A 189 12.53 10.70 -6.03
CA GLY A 189 11.88 9.95 -4.94
C GLY A 189 11.20 8.65 -5.39
N LEU A 190 10.69 8.60 -6.63
CA LEU A 190 10.04 7.39 -7.17
C LEU A 190 11.00 6.41 -7.85
N LYS A 191 12.25 6.80 -8.11
CA LYS A 191 13.24 5.93 -8.77
C LYS A 191 13.49 4.60 -8.05
N PRO A 192 13.59 4.53 -6.70
CA PRO A 192 13.74 3.26 -5.99
C PRO A 192 12.54 2.32 -6.21
N LEU A 193 11.34 2.85 -6.27
CA LEU A 193 10.11 2.07 -6.46
C LEU A 193 10.01 1.44 -7.86
N VAL A 194 10.50 2.15 -8.88
CA VAL A 194 10.61 1.61 -10.25
C VAL A 194 11.62 0.47 -10.27
N LYS A 195 12.79 0.65 -9.65
CA LYS A 195 13.80 -0.42 -9.54
C LYS A 195 13.27 -1.65 -8.80
N LEU A 196 12.53 -1.46 -7.69
CA LEU A 196 11.88 -2.56 -6.98
C LEU A 196 10.94 -3.34 -7.87
N SER A 197 10.13 -2.64 -8.68
CA SER A 197 9.20 -3.28 -9.63
C SER A 197 9.94 -4.07 -10.71
N GLU A 198 11.05 -3.54 -11.23
CA GLU A 198 11.88 -4.22 -12.24
C GLU A 198 12.56 -5.49 -11.66
N GLU A 199 13.09 -5.42 -10.44
CA GLU A 199 13.69 -6.57 -9.77
C GLU A 199 12.63 -7.63 -9.43
N ALA A 200 11.46 -7.20 -8.93
CA ALA A 200 10.36 -8.12 -8.63
C ALA A 200 9.87 -8.87 -9.88
N GLN A 201 9.85 -8.22 -11.07
CA GLN A 201 9.46 -8.86 -12.33
C GLN A 201 10.47 -9.92 -12.80
N LYS A 202 11.71 -9.87 -12.37
CA LYS A 202 12.75 -10.88 -12.70
C LYS A 202 12.62 -12.15 -11.86
N LEU A 203 11.86 -12.08 -10.74
CA LEU A 203 11.63 -13.20 -9.84
C LEU A 203 10.52 -14.07 -10.43
N ALA A 204 10.91 -15.20 -11.04
CA ALA A 204 9.99 -16.21 -11.55
C ALA A 204 10.52 -17.61 -11.20
N PRO A 205 9.66 -18.62 -11.03
CA PRO A 205 10.12 -19.99 -10.91
C PRO A 205 11.00 -20.39 -12.13
N PRO A 206 12.16 -21.03 -11.95
CA PRO A 206 12.73 -21.60 -10.74
C PRO A 206 13.66 -20.68 -9.92
N ARG A 207 13.69 -19.35 -10.17
CA ARG A 207 14.61 -18.41 -9.53
C ARG A 207 13.96 -17.64 -8.37
N LEU A 208 13.23 -18.33 -7.49
CA LEU A 208 12.61 -17.73 -6.30
C LEU A 208 13.62 -17.44 -5.17
N SER A 209 14.85 -17.95 -5.25
CA SER A 209 15.91 -17.72 -4.25
C SER A 209 16.49 -16.31 -4.26
N GLY A 210 16.18 -15.50 -5.28
CA GLY A 210 16.54 -14.07 -5.30
C GLY A 210 15.80 -13.31 -4.24
N ARG A 211 16.50 -12.39 -3.54
CA ARG A 211 15.88 -11.45 -2.61
C ARG A 211 16.04 -10.04 -3.14
N LEU A 212 15.04 -9.20 -2.86
CA LEU A 212 15.14 -7.79 -3.19
C LEU A 212 16.14 -7.14 -2.23
N HIS A 213 17.29 -6.69 -2.78
CA HIS A 213 18.31 -5.95 -2.07
C HIS A 213 18.52 -4.61 -2.77
N LEU A 214 18.00 -3.55 -2.17
CA LEU A 214 18.20 -2.18 -2.62
C LEU A 214 18.70 -1.37 -1.45
N ALA A 215 19.98 -0.98 -1.48
CA ALA A 215 20.56 -0.09 -0.48
C ALA A 215 21.14 1.17 -1.17
N PRO A 216 20.97 2.36 -0.57
CA PRO A 216 20.19 2.69 0.62
C PRO A 216 18.69 2.92 0.28
N LEU A 217 17.77 2.48 1.16
CA LEU A 217 16.33 2.69 1.06
C LEU A 217 15.85 3.67 2.13
N ALA A 218 14.77 4.40 1.82
CA ALA A 218 14.01 5.11 2.83
C ALA A 218 13.34 4.09 3.78
N PRO A 219 13.18 4.42 5.09
CA PRO A 219 12.61 3.49 6.08
C PRO A 219 11.24 2.91 5.68
N GLU A 220 10.42 3.69 5.00
CA GLU A 220 9.09 3.28 4.52
C GLU A 220 9.19 2.20 3.44
N LEU A 221 10.21 2.23 2.61
CA LEU A 221 10.45 1.23 1.58
C LEU A 221 11.12 -0.02 2.13
N ASP A 222 11.89 0.09 3.19
CA ASP A 222 12.53 -1.06 3.85
C ASP A 222 11.49 -2.02 4.44
N GLN A 223 10.44 -1.49 5.09
CA GLN A 223 9.30 -2.29 5.53
C GLN A 223 8.62 -3.04 4.38
N LEU A 224 8.43 -2.38 3.24
CA LEU A 224 7.81 -3.01 2.07
C LEU A 224 8.68 -4.14 1.51
N VAL A 225 10.00 -3.92 1.41
CA VAL A 225 10.97 -4.93 0.94
C VAL A 225 11.00 -6.12 1.90
N SER A 226 11.00 -5.89 3.20
CA SER A 226 10.97 -6.95 4.21
C SER A 226 9.69 -7.79 4.14
N ALA A 227 8.52 -7.17 4.00
CA ALA A 227 7.25 -7.86 3.84
C ALA A 227 7.20 -8.68 2.54
N PHE A 228 7.74 -8.12 1.46
CA PHE A 228 7.81 -8.82 0.17
C PHE A 228 8.76 -10.02 0.23
N ASN A 229 9.97 -9.86 0.80
CA ASN A 229 10.93 -10.95 0.98
C ASN A 229 10.35 -12.07 1.86
N SER A 230 9.64 -11.72 2.95
CA SER A 230 8.94 -12.72 3.78
C SER A 230 7.87 -13.51 3.00
N THR A 231 7.20 -12.84 2.06
CA THR A 231 6.23 -13.51 1.17
C THR A 231 6.95 -14.44 0.18
N LEU A 232 8.08 -14.01 -0.38
CA LEU A 232 8.92 -14.84 -1.24
C LEU A 232 9.44 -16.08 -0.50
N ASP A 233 9.86 -15.94 0.77
CA ASP A 233 10.29 -17.07 1.60
C ASP A 233 9.20 -18.12 1.71
N ARG A 234 7.97 -17.70 1.97
CA ARG A 234 6.82 -18.64 2.05
C ARG A 234 6.52 -19.31 0.71
N VAL A 235 6.58 -18.56 -0.38
CA VAL A 235 6.35 -19.10 -1.75
C VAL A 235 7.46 -20.09 -2.12
N GLU A 236 8.73 -19.77 -1.86
CA GLU A 236 9.86 -20.64 -2.10
C GLU A 236 9.74 -21.95 -1.31
N GLN A 237 9.41 -21.87 -0.02
CA GLN A 237 9.19 -23.06 0.80
C GLN A 237 8.04 -23.92 0.29
N ALA A 238 6.93 -23.29 -0.13
CA ALA A 238 5.79 -24.01 -0.70
C ALA A 238 6.17 -24.69 -2.02
N TYR A 239 6.91 -24.00 -2.88
CA TYR A 239 7.38 -24.54 -4.16
C TYR A 239 8.35 -25.70 -3.96
N THR A 240 9.33 -25.58 -3.08
CA THR A 240 10.30 -26.63 -2.77
C THR A 240 9.61 -27.89 -2.21
N ARG A 241 8.61 -27.69 -1.32
CA ARG A 241 7.79 -28.82 -0.82
C ARG A 241 7.01 -29.50 -1.95
N LEU A 242 6.45 -28.74 -2.87
CA LEU A 242 5.71 -29.27 -4.02
C LEU A 242 6.64 -30.04 -4.97
N GLU A 243 7.84 -29.53 -5.24
CA GLU A 243 8.83 -30.14 -6.09
C GLU A 243 9.32 -31.49 -5.49
N SER A 244 9.66 -31.48 -4.19
CA SER A 244 10.02 -32.71 -3.46
C SER A 244 8.87 -33.70 -3.49
N PHE A 245 7.64 -33.28 -3.22
CA PHE A 245 6.47 -34.16 -3.29
C PHE A 245 6.30 -34.78 -4.67
N ASN A 246 6.42 -34.01 -5.74
CA ASN A 246 6.30 -34.56 -7.11
C ASN A 246 7.40 -35.56 -7.45
N ALA A 247 8.64 -35.30 -6.98
CA ALA A 247 9.75 -36.21 -7.16
C ALA A 247 9.53 -37.55 -6.42
N ASP A 248 9.09 -37.49 -5.18
CA ASP A 248 8.79 -38.63 -4.33
C ASP A 248 7.65 -39.48 -4.93
N VAL A 249 6.56 -38.83 -5.37
CA VAL A 249 5.44 -39.48 -6.08
C VAL A 249 5.92 -40.21 -7.32
N ALA A 250 6.72 -39.53 -8.15
CA ALA A 250 7.24 -40.18 -9.38
C ALA A 250 8.13 -41.39 -9.08
N HIS A 251 8.88 -41.32 -7.98
CA HIS A 251 9.77 -42.43 -7.59
C HIS A 251 8.97 -43.64 -7.08
N GLU A 252 7.99 -43.39 -6.18
CA GLU A 252 7.17 -44.46 -5.59
C GLU A 252 6.18 -45.11 -6.57
N LEU A 253 5.78 -44.42 -7.64
CA LEU A 253 4.97 -44.98 -8.69
C LEU A 253 5.81 -45.74 -9.74
N ARG A 254 7.06 -45.34 -9.97
CA ARG A 254 7.93 -45.97 -10.99
C ARG A 254 8.28 -47.40 -10.64
N SER A 255 8.59 -47.70 -9.38
CA SER A 255 9.01 -49.01 -8.92
C SER A 255 7.95 -50.09 -9.19
N PRO A 256 6.71 -49.98 -8.67
CA PRO A 256 5.67 -51.00 -8.93
C PRO A 256 5.31 -51.11 -10.41
N LEU A 257 5.31 -49.99 -11.14
CA LEU A 257 5.02 -49.99 -12.56
C LEU A 257 6.11 -50.79 -13.37
N THR A 258 7.38 -50.59 -12.98
CA THR A 258 8.50 -51.32 -13.60
C THR A 258 8.40 -52.83 -13.30
N ASN A 259 8.02 -53.22 -12.08
CA ASN A 259 7.80 -54.60 -11.70
C ASN A 259 6.67 -55.25 -12.51
N LEU A 260 5.52 -54.58 -12.59
CA LEU A 260 4.36 -55.04 -13.39
C LEU A 260 4.72 -55.25 -14.86
N ILE A 261 5.39 -54.25 -15.46
CA ILE A 261 5.83 -54.37 -16.87
C ILE A 261 6.83 -55.50 -17.02
N GLY A 262 7.82 -55.59 -16.13
CA GLY A 262 8.86 -56.61 -16.19
C GLY A 262 8.32 -58.03 -16.04
N GLN A 263 7.47 -58.29 -15.04
CA GLN A 263 6.83 -59.58 -14.84
C GLN A 263 5.95 -60.00 -16.04
N THR A 264 5.15 -59.03 -16.53
CA THR A 264 4.30 -59.25 -17.70
C THR A 264 5.15 -59.58 -18.96
N GLN A 265 6.23 -58.81 -19.20
CA GLN A 265 7.13 -59.06 -20.33
C GLN A 265 7.78 -60.41 -20.24
N VAL A 266 8.28 -60.80 -19.05
CA VAL A 266 8.90 -62.15 -18.85
C VAL A 266 7.88 -63.27 -19.09
N ALA A 267 6.64 -63.12 -18.66
CA ALA A 267 5.57 -64.05 -18.89
C ALA A 267 5.22 -64.19 -20.38
N LEU A 268 5.37 -63.14 -21.18
CA LEU A 268 5.08 -63.15 -22.61
C LEU A 268 6.23 -63.70 -23.50
N THR A 269 7.47 -63.80 -23.00
CA THR A 269 8.64 -64.17 -23.82
C THR A 269 8.70 -65.64 -24.14
N ARG A 270 8.09 -66.50 -23.31
CA ARG A 270 8.11 -68.01 -23.53
C ARG A 270 6.80 -68.60 -23.05
N GLY A 271 6.30 -69.67 -23.72
CA GLY A 271 5.14 -70.36 -23.21
C GLY A 271 5.45 -71.01 -21.85
N ARG A 272 4.57 -70.75 -20.89
CA ARG A 272 4.64 -71.15 -19.48
C ARG A 272 3.45 -72.06 -19.15
N SER A 273 3.48 -72.72 -17.98
CA SER A 273 2.32 -73.41 -17.47
C SER A 273 1.19 -72.45 -17.06
N ALA A 274 -0.03 -72.99 -17.00
CA ALA A 274 -1.19 -72.19 -16.54
C ALA A 274 -1.00 -71.66 -15.08
N GLU A 275 -0.37 -72.51 -14.24
CA GLU A 275 -0.03 -72.18 -12.86
C GLU A 275 0.90 -70.95 -12.78
N HIS A 276 1.92 -70.94 -13.64
CA HIS A 276 2.85 -69.80 -13.66
C HIS A 276 2.16 -68.50 -14.12
N TYR A 277 1.27 -68.52 -15.10
CA TYR A 277 0.50 -67.41 -15.50
C TYR A 277 -0.45 -66.89 -14.37
N PHE A 278 -1.01 -67.85 -13.61
CA PHE A 278 -1.84 -67.52 -12.45
C PHE A 278 -1.03 -66.79 -11.36
N GLU A 279 0.16 -67.26 -11.02
CA GLU A 279 1.10 -66.65 -10.08
C GLU A 279 1.45 -65.19 -10.50
N VAL A 280 1.81 -65.06 -11.81
CA VAL A 280 2.13 -63.70 -12.35
C VAL A 280 0.92 -62.75 -12.29
N LEU A 281 -0.28 -63.23 -12.64
CA LEU A 281 -1.49 -62.43 -12.58
C LEU A 281 -1.85 -62.06 -11.15
N GLN A 282 -1.69 -62.98 -10.19
CA GLN A 282 -1.90 -62.70 -8.78
C GLN A 282 -0.92 -61.66 -8.27
N SER A 283 0.39 -61.82 -8.54
CA SER A 283 1.39 -60.82 -8.19
C SER A 283 1.14 -59.46 -8.82
N ASN A 284 0.72 -59.43 -10.09
CA ASN A 284 0.35 -58.20 -10.75
C ASN A 284 -0.89 -57.54 -10.12
N LEU A 285 -1.86 -58.32 -9.68
CA LEU A 285 -3.06 -57.79 -8.99
C LEU A 285 -2.68 -57.17 -7.65
N GLU A 286 -1.84 -57.82 -6.85
CA GLU A 286 -1.31 -57.29 -5.59
C GLU A 286 -0.59 -55.94 -5.78
N GLU A 287 0.23 -55.84 -6.83
CA GLU A 287 0.96 -54.63 -7.14
C GLU A 287 0.03 -53.48 -7.63
N LEU A 288 -1.05 -53.81 -8.37
CA LEU A 288 -2.09 -52.85 -8.76
C LEU A 288 -2.89 -52.34 -7.56
N GLU A 289 -3.22 -53.24 -6.62
CA GLU A 289 -3.89 -52.82 -5.36
C GLU A 289 -2.99 -51.95 -4.49
N ARG A 290 -1.71 -52.23 -4.47
CA ARG A 290 -0.71 -51.38 -3.84
C ARG A 290 -0.65 -49.99 -4.48
N LEU A 291 -0.59 -49.89 -5.81
CA LEU A 291 -0.67 -48.60 -6.51
C LEU A 291 -1.93 -47.84 -6.19
N ARG A 292 -3.09 -48.53 -6.15
CA ARG A 292 -4.37 -47.91 -5.77
C ARG A 292 -4.32 -47.33 -4.38
N SER A 293 -3.72 -48.02 -3.41
CA SER A 293 -3.55 -47.53 -2.04
C SER A 293 -2.69 -46.28 -1.99
N ILE A 294 -1.52 -46.28 -2.68
CA ILE A 294 -0.62 -45.11 -2.75
C ILE A 294 -1.35 -43.89 -3.30
N ILE A 295 -2.10 -44.03 -4.42
CA ILE A 295 -2.85 -42.93 -5.02
C ILE A 295 -3.91 -42.41 -4.08
N ASN A 296 -4.67 -43.26 -3.39
CA ASN A 296 -5.69 -42.86 -2.43
C ASN A 296 -5.09 -42.15 -1.19
N ASP A 297 -3.93 -42.61 -0.76
CA ASP A 297 -3.18 -41.97 0.35
C ASP A 297 -2.69 -40.56 -0.04
N MET A 298 -2.18 -40.44 -1.26
CA MET A 298 -1.76 -39.13 -1.81
C MET A 298 -2.91 -38.15 -1.96
N LEU A 299 -4.05 -38.60 -2.52
CA LEU A 299 -5.26 -37.75 -2.66
C LEU A 299 -5.78 -37.29 -1.30
N PHE A 300 -5.74 -38.20 -0.31
CA PHE A 300 -6.12 -37.84 1.05
C PHE A 300 -5.20 -36.78 1.64
N LEU A 301 -3.88 -36.97 1.53
CA LEU A 301 -2.90 -36.00 2.03
C LEU A 301 -2.98 -34.65 1.32
N ALA A 302 -3.22 -34.66 0.00
CA ALA A 302 -3.43 -33.43 -0.77
C ALA A 302 -4.69 -32.67 -0.32
N SER A 303 -5.78 -33.40 0.02
CA SER A 303 -6.99 -32.80 0.57
C SER A 303 -6.76 -32.22 1.98
N ALA A 304 -6.00 -32.92 2.82
CA ALA A 304 -5.65 -32.43 4.16
C ALA A 304 -4.79 -31.16 4.12
N ASP A 305 -3.85 -31.05 3.15
CA ASP A 305 -3.00 -29.86 2.95
C ASP A 305 -3.79 -28.60 2.57
N GLN A 306 -4.96 -28.75 1.96
CA GLN A 306 -5.86 -27.63 1.66
C GLN A 306 -6.55 -27.06 2.91
N GLY A 307 -6.22 -27.58 4.10
CA GLY A 307 -6.77 -27.12 5.36
C GLY A 307 -8.18 -27.67 5.66
N ASN A 308 -8.58 -28.73 4.96
CA ASN A 308 -9.84 -29.40 5.24
C ASN A 308 -9.84 -29.95 6.68
N LYS A 309 -10.85 -29.58 7.44
CA LYS A 309 -11.08 -30.08 8.81
C LYS A 309 -12.02 -31.28 8.79
N ALA A 310 -11.93 -32.12 9.81
CA ALA A 310 -12.91 -33.15 10.03
C ALA A 310 -14.31 -32.52 10.16
N SER A 311 -15.25 -32.94 9.32
CA SER A 311 -16.56 -32.29 9.18
C SER A 311 -17.70 -33.07 9.83
N LYS A 312 -17.56 -34.39 9.97
CA LYS A 312 -18.59 -35.27 10.55
C LYS A 312 -18.17 -35.76 11.95
N LEU A 313 -17.92 -34.77 12.81
CA LEU A 313 -17.51 -35.04 14.18
C LEU A 313 -18.69 -35.67 14.95
N THR A 314 -18.41 -36.80 15.59
CA THR A 314 -19.35 -37.48 16.51
C THR A 314 -18.59 -37.80 17.82
N ARG A 315 -19.25 -37.61 18.94
CA ARG A 315 -18.66 -38.03 20.24
C ARG A 315 -18.70 -39.54 20.33
N ALA A 316 -17.56 -40.15 20.56
CA ALA A 316 -17.44 -41.60 20.62
C ALA A 316 -16.35 -42.04 21.63
N SER A 317 -16.50 -43.26 22.15
CA SER A 317 -15.48 -43.97 22.94
C SER A 317 -14.33 -44.33 22.00
N LEU A 318 -13.12 -43.94 22.38
CA LEU A 318 -11.91 -44.28 21.61
C LEU A 318 -11.58 -45.79 21.80
N ALA A 319 -11.95 -46.40 22.91
CA ALA A 319 -11.78 -47.83 23.12
C ALA A 319 -12.66 -48.65 22.17
N ASP A 320 -13.91 -48.24 21.93
CA ASP A 320 -14.81 -48.90 20.95
C ASP A 320 -14.27 -48.83 19.52
N GLU A 321 -13.71 -47.67 19.12
CA GLU A 321 -13.13 -47.49 17.79
C GLU A 321 -11.82 -48.31 17.61
N VAL A 322 -11.02 -48.43 18.70
CA VAL A 322 -9.86 -49.32 18.73
C VAL A 322 -10.30 -50.79 18.62
N ALA A 323 -11.31 -51.21 19.40
CA ALA A 323 -11.84 -52.59 19.34
C ALA A 323 -12.35 -52.97 17.96
N THR A 324 -13.15 -52.05 17.32
CA THR A 324 -13.65 -52.26 15.95
C THR A 324 -12.49 -52.34 14.94
N THR A 325 -11.41 -51.58 15.16
CA THR A 325 -10.23 -51.65 14.30
C THR A 325 -9.43 -52.92 14.49
N LEU A 326 -9.34 -53.43 15.70
CA LEU A 326 -8.66 -54.70 15.98
C LEU A 326 -9.43 -55.89 15.40
N GLU A 327 -10.75 -55.93 15.44
CA GLU A 327 -11.58 -56.91 14.75
C GLU A 327 -11.29 -56.93 13.26
N TYR A 328 -11.14 -55.76 12.60
CA TYR A 328 -10.77 -55.69 11.21
C TYR A 328 -9.35 -56.22 10.90
N LEU A 329 -8.43 -56.08 11.87
CA LEU A 329 -7.02 -56.53 11.70
C LEU A 329 -6.77 -57.91 12.29
N GLU A 330 -7.79 -58.62 12.78
CA GLU A 330 -7.68 -59.91 13.48
C GLU A 330 -6.81 -60.91 12.70
N PHE A 331 -7.11 -61.13 11.44
CA PHE A 331 -6.35 -62.05 10.57
C PHE A 331 -4.87 -61.67 10.45
N ILE A 332 -4.56 -60.39 10.35
CA ILE A 332 -3.17 -59.88 10.22
C ILE A 332 -2.43 -60.07 11.55
N LEU A 333 -3.09 -59.92 12.68
CA LEU A 333 -2.53 -60.13 14.01
C LEU A 333 -2.26 -61.59 14.29
N GLU A 334 -3.17 -62.50 13.85
CA GLU A 334 -3.01 -63.95 13.95
C GLU A 334 -1.87 -64.45 13.09
N ASP A 335 -1.81 -64.01 11.82
CA ASP A 335 -0.75 -64.36 10.88
C ASP A 335 0.64 -63.93 11.37
N ALA A 336 0.74 -62.73 11.94
CA ALA A 336 1.95 -62.18 12.56
C ALA A 336 2.28 -62.80 13.92
N GLN A 337 1.37 -63.56 14.53
CA GLN A 337 1.45 -64.11 15.90
C GLN A 337 1.71 -63.06 16.97
N VAL A 338 1.06 -61.88 16.85
CA VAL A 338 1.23 -60.76 17.75
C VAL A 338 -0.05 -60.50 18.53
N ALA A 339 0.07 -60.40 19.86
CA ALA A 339 -1.05 -60.08 20.74
C ALA A 339 -1.16 -58.56 20.97
N VAL A 340 -2.40 -58.05 21.10
CA VAL A 340 -2.64 -56.64 21.42
C VAL A 340 -3.34 -56.54 22.74
N ARG A 341 -2.87 -55.63 23.62
CA ARG A 341 -3.47 -55.30 24.89
C ARG A 341 -3.95 -53.87 24.88
N VAL A 342 -5.25 -53.65 25.10
CA VAL A 342 -5.85 -52.30 25.23
C VAL A 342 -6.06 -51.94 26.69
N ARG A 343 -5.73 -50.73 27.08
CA ARG A 343 -5.95 -50.18 28.42
C ARG A 343 -6.51 -48.75 28.34
N GLY A 344 -7.49 -48.48 29.21
CA GLY A 344 -8.13 -47.19 29.33
C GLY A 344 -9.23 -46.95 28.29
N ASP A 345 -9.91 -45.83 28.43
CA ASP A 345 -10.89 -45.28 27.51
C ASP A 345 -10.92 -43.77 27.65
N ALA A 346 -11.34 -43.08 26.57
CA ALA A 346 -11.54 -41.65 26.53
C ALA A 346 -12.66 -41.31 25.53
N GLN A 347 -13.34 -40.23 25.80
CA GLN A 347 -14.36 -39.70 24.92
C GLN A 347 -13.78 -38.54 24.09
N ALA A 348 -13.95 -38.58 22.79
CA ALA A 348 -13.54 -37.47 21.93
C ALA A 348 -14.54 -37.19 20.79
N SER A 349 -14.55 -35.97 20.30
CA SER A 349 -15.31 -35.59 19.10
C SER A 349 -14.49 -35.93 17.89
N ILE A 350 -14.85 -37.00 17.16
CA ILE A 350 -14.07 -37.58 16.07
C ILE A 350 -14.90 -37.84 14.83
N GLU A 351 -14.25 -37.80 13.67
CA GLU A 351 -14.75 -38.43 12.45
C GLU A 351 -14.25 -39.89 12.43
N LYS A 352 -15.16 -40.82 12.69
CA LYS A 352 -14.85 -42.23 12.89
C LYS A 352 -14.05 -42.85 11.77
N ALA A 353 -14.40 -42.55 10.51
CA ALA A 353 -13.67 -43.08 9.33
C ALA A 353 -12.21 -42.62 9.30
N HIS A 354 -11.94 -41.37 9.63
CA HIS A 354 -10.57 -40.84 9.70
C HIS A 354 -9.79 -41.48 10.87
N LEU A 355 -10.41 -41.55 12.06
CA LEU A 355 -9.73 -42.16 13.19
C LEU A 355 -9.40 -43.64 12.94
N ARG A 356 -10.32 -44.46 12.37
CA ARG A 356 -10.05 -45.83 12.00
C ARG A 356 -8.86 -45.94 11.06
N ARG A 357 -8.78 -45.06 10.04
CA ARG A 357 -7.65 -44.98 9.11
C ARG A 357 -6.34 -44.70 9.85
N ALA A 358 -6.33 -43.79 10.82
CA ALA A 358 -5.15 -43.52 11.65
C ALA A 358 -4.75 -44.74 12.48
N LEU A 359 -5.73 -45.40 13.13
CA LEU A 359 -5.51 -46.61 13.92
C LEU A 359 -4.97 -47.77 13.09
N ILE A 360 -5.53 -48.02 11.89
CA ILE A 360 -5.02 -49.03 10.94
C ILE A 360 -3.56 -48.74 10.61
N ASN A 361 -3.20 -47.51 10.27
CA ASN A 361 -1.81 -47.15 9.97
C ASN A 361 -0.86 -47.36 11.14
N LEU A 362 -1.28 -46.95 12.36
CA LEU A 362 -0.46 -47.15 13.56
C LEU A 362 -0.31 -48.60 13.98
N LEU A 363 -1.41 -49.37 13.95
CA LEU A 363 -1.40 -50.80 14.31
C LEU A 363 -0.63 -51.63 13.27
N SER A 364 -0.84 -51.38 11.98
CA SER A 364 -0.08 -52.07 10.93
C SER A 364 1.42 -51.79 11.00
N ASN A 365 1.79 -50.53 11.31
CA ASN A 365 3.18 -50.15 11.58
C ASN A 365 3.74 -50.91 12.79
N ALA A 366 2.97 -50.99 13.91
CA ALA A 366 3.39 -51.72 15.08
C ALA A 366 3.54 -53.21 14.81
N VAL A 367 2.61 -53.84 14.11
CA VAL A 367 2.69 -55.28 13.74
C VAL A 367 3.92 -55.58 12.90
N GLN A 368 4.20 -54.75 11.91
CA GLN A 368 5.34 -54.93 11.02
C GLN A 368 6.70 -54.87 11.74
N HIS A 369 6.76 -54.14 12.85
CA HIS A 369 7.99 -53.93 13.60
C HIS A 369 8.01 -54.71 14.95
N THR A 370 7.10 -55.68 15.13
CA THR A 370 7.01 -56.51 16.30
C THR A 370 7.31 -57.96 15.95
N ASP A 371 8.19 -58.60 16.66
CA ASP A 371 8.52 -60.02 16.43
C ASP A 371 7.38 -60.93 16.90
N ALA A 372 7.23 -62.09 16.27
CA ALA A 372 6.24 -63.09 16.63
C ALA A 372 6.31 -63.49 18.13
N GLY A 373 5.18 -63.63 18.77
CA GLY A 373 5.05 -63.95 20.18
C GLY A 373 5.15 -62.75 21.13
N GLN A 374 5.42 -61.55 20.60
CA GLN A 374 5.47 -60.33 21.41
C GLN A 374 4.10 -59.62 21.49
N MET A 375 4.02 -58.58 22.32
CA MET A 375 2.76 -57.89 22.63
C MET A 375 2.85 -56.41 22.29
N ILE A 376 1.85 -55.90 21.56
CA ILE A 376 1.60 -54.48 21.31
C ILE A 376 0.69 -53.93 22.42
N ASN A 377 1.03 -52.80 22.99
CA ASN A 377 0.20 -52.13 24.02
C ASN A 377 -0.47 -50.88 23.43
N VAL A 378 -1.79 -50.79 23.51
CA VAL A 378 -2.58 -49.62 23.21
C VAL A 378 -3.01 -48.97 24.51
N SER A 379 -2.62 -47.72 24.75
CA SER A 379 -3.04 -46.95 25.93
C SER A 379 -3.91 -45.78 25.47
N ILE A 380 -5.04 -45.62 26.14
CA ILE A 380 -6.00 -44.54 25.89
C ILE A 380 -6.17 -43.78 27.21
N GLU A 381 -5.86 -42.50 27.15
CA GLU A 381 -5.86 -41.63 28.32
C GLU A 381 -6.74 -40.39 28.10
N GLN A 382 -7.60 -40.09 29.12
CA GLN A 382 -8.36 -38.87 29.13
C GLN A 382 -7.64 -37.85 30.03
N ALA A 383 -7.34 -36.69 29.49
CA ALA A 383 -6.84 -35.55 30.23
C ALA A 383 -7.80 -34.35 30.09
N PRO A 384 -7.73 -33.32 30.96
CA PRO A 384 -8.57 -32.15 30.79
C PRO A 384 -8.40 -31.50 29.40
N GLY A 385 -9.48 -31.48 28.61
CA GLY A 385 -9.52 -30.88 27.29
C GLY A 385 -8.88 -31.71 26.18
N GLN A 386 -8.40 -32.94 26.43
CA GLN A 386 -7.79 -33.77 25.38
C GLN A 386 -7.91 -35.26 25.71
N ALA A 387 -7.92 -36.06 24.64
CA ALA A 387 -7.81 -37.53 24.69
C ALA A 387 -6.57 -37.97 23.92
N THR A 388 -5.83 -38.92 24.45
CA THR A 388 -4.59 -39.43 23.86
C THR A 388 -4.74 -40.90 23.55
N ILE A 389 -4.36 -41.33 22.34
CA ILE A 389 -4.19 -42.74 21.97
C ILE A 389 -2.73 -42.95 21.69
N SER A 390 -2.11 -43.92 22.32
CA SER A 390 -0.73 -44.34 22.06
C SER A 390 -0.63 -45.85 21.79
N ILE A 391 0.18 -46.19 20.81
CA ILE A 391 0.45 -47.57 20.45
C ILE A 391 1.94 -47.82 20.63
N SER A 392 2.29 -48.72 21.50
CA SER A 392 3.66 -49.06 21.89
C SER A 392 3.98 -50.47 21.47
N ASN A 393 5.04 -50.69 20.73
CA ASN A 393 5.54 -51.99 20.31
C ASN A 393 6.99 -52.16 20.73
N PRO A 394 7.39 -53.41 21.10
CA PRO A 394 8.79 -53.74 21.24
C PRO A 394 9.54 -53.61 19.91
N GLY A 395 10.78 -53.15 19.96
CA GLY A 395 11.59 -53.02 18.74
C GLY A 395 12.92 -52.34 18.99
N GLN A 396 13.75 -52.30 17.96
CA GLN A 396 15.02 -51.60 18.03
C GLN A 396 14.81 -50.09 18.29
N PRO A 397 15.62 -49.46 19.18
CA PRO A 397 15.51 -48.02 19.44
C PRO A 397 15.71 -47.20 18.14
N ILE A 398 14.84 -46.23 17.93
CA ILE A 398 14.93 -45.28 16.81
C ILE A 398 15.87 -44.15 17.25
N ASP A 399 16.91 -43.88 16.40
CA ASP A 399 17.85 -42.81 16.68
C ASP A 399 17.12 -41.45 16.75
N ARG A 400 17.51 -40.63 17.69
CA ARG A 400 16.91 -39.31 17.98
C ARG A 400 16.84 -38.39 16.75
N GLN A 401 17.81 -38.51 15.84
CA GLN A 401 17.82 -37.71 14.61
C GLN A 401 16.67 -38.02 13.65
N HIS A 402 16.08 -39.25 13.73
CA HIS A 402 14.99 -39.69 12.88
C HIS A 402 13.60 -39.34 13.46
N LEU A 403 13.48 -39.23 14.80
CA LEU A 403 12.17 -39.01 15.46
C LEU A 403 11.36 -37.82 14.90
N PRO A 404 11.94 -36.64 14.65
CA PRO A 404 11.17 -35.50 14.13
C PRO A 404 10.62 -35.72 12.73
N ARG A 405 11.25 -36.62 11.97
CA ARG A 405 10.99 -36.87 10.55
C ARG A 405 10.06 -38.03 10.28
N LEU A 406 9.78 -38.88 11.26
CA LEU A 406 8.97 -40.10 11.07
C LEU A 406 7.56 -39.82 10.53
N PHE A 407 7.02 -38.65 10.78
CA PHE A 407 5.70 -38.19 10.28
C PHE A 407 5.81 -37.40 8.96
N GLU A 408 7.02 -37.31 8.35
CA GLU A 408 7.18 -36.74 7.02
C GLU A 408 6.78 -37.80 5.97
N ARG A 409 6.29 -37.33 4.83
CA ARG A 409 5.87 -38.20 3.73
C ARG A 409 7.07 -38.94 3.15
N PHE A 410 6.89 -40.22 2.81
CA PHE A 410 7.91 -41.11 2.22
C PHE A 410 9.16 -41.32 3.08
N TYR A 411 9.19 -40.78 4.30
CA TYR A 411 10.34 -40.91 5.19
C TYR A 411 10.41 -42.32 5.79
N ARG A 412 11.60 -42.94 5.70
CA ARG A 412 11.92 -44.26 6.26
C ARG A 412 13.31 -44.22 6.89
N VAL A 413 13.49 -44.87 8.05
CA VAL A 413 14.77 -44.94 8.76
C VAL A 413 15.77 -45.79 7.96
N ASP A 414 15.32 -46.92 7.40
CA ASP A 414 16.12 -47.85 6.57
C ASP A 414 15.59 -47.86 5.14
N ALA A 415 16.23 -47.13 4.24
CA ALA A 415 15.92 -47.16 2.82
C ALA A 415 16.34 -48.50 2.13
N ALA A 416 17.19 -49.31 2.78
CA ALA A 416 17.81 -50.49 2.19
C ALA A 416 17.02 -51.82 2.36
N ARG A 417 16.00 -51.88 3.23
CA ARG A 417 15.15 -53.07 3.40
C ARG A 417 14.03 -53.10 2.35
N HIS A 418 14.38 -53.49 1.13
CA HIS A 418 13.45 -53.60 0.00
C HIS A 418 12.41 -54.73 0.14
N ASN A 419 12.49 -55.58 1.18
CA ASN A 419 11.66 -56.78 1.30
C ASN A 419 10.40 -56.67 2.18
N SER A 420 10.07 -55.53 2.74
CA SER A 420 8.81 -55.36 3.46
C SER A 420 7.79 -54.62 2.59
N GLY A 421 7.06 -55.42 1.81
CA GLY A 421 6.23 -54.97 0.68
C GLY A 421 5.03 -54.07 0.93
N ALA A 422 4.77 -53.57 2.12
CA ALA A 422 3.50 -52.95 2.40
C ALA A 422 3.54 -51.42 2.73
N ASN A 423 4.67 -50.86 3.20
CA ASN A 423 4.67 -49.51 3.70
C ASN A 423 5.48 -48.54 2.83
N HIS A 424 4.79 -47.56 2.20
CA HIS A 424 5.35 -46.53 1.33
C HIS A 424 5.83 -45.28 2.07
N GLY A 425 5.90 -45.30 3.42
CA GLY A 425 6.24 -44.11 4.21
C GLY A 425 5.16 -43.06 4.25
N LEU A 426 3.91 -43.38 3.86
CA LEU A 426 2.77 -42.46 3.91
C LEU A 426 1.91 -42.66 5.16
N GLY A 427 1.93 -43.84 5.79
CA GLY A 427 1.04 -44.20 6.89
C GLY A 427 1.11 -43.22 8.07
N LEU A 428 2.33 -42.93 8.57
CA LEU A 428 2.49 -41.96 9.69
C LEU A 428 2.17 -40.53 9.28
N ALA A 429 2.42 -40.15 8.04
CA ALA A 429 2.02 -38.84 7.52
C ALA A 429 0.48 -38.71 7.49
N ILE A 430 -0.24 -39.78 7.18
CA ILE A 430 -1.71 -39.83 7.24
C ILE A 430 -2.19 -39.67 8.68
N VAL A 431 -1.54 -40.34 9.64
CA VAL A 431 -1.88 -40.17 11.09
C VAL A 431 -1.74 -38.74 11.51
N LYS A 432 -0.63 -38.09 11.12
CA LYS A 432 -0.42 -36.66 11.39
C LYS A 432 -1.50 -35.77 10.75
N ALA A 433 -1.83 -36.02 9.49
CA ALA A 433 -2.86 -35.27 8.79
C ALA A 433 -4.23 -35.41 9.47
N ILE A 434 -4.59 -36.64 9.89
CA ILE A 434 -5.84 -36.92 10.59
C ILE A 434 -5.87 -36.21 11.96
N ALA A 435 -4.78 -36.26 12.74
CA ALA A 435 -4.68 -35.53 14.00
C ALA A 435 -4.91 -34.02 13.78
N GLN A 436 -4.23 -33.45 12.80
CA GLN A 436 -4.37 -32.02 12.44
C GLN A 436 -5.78 -31.64 11.95
N MET A 437 -6.44 -32.49 11.17
CA MET A 437 -7.83 -32.30 10.74
C MET A 437 -8.80 -32.23 11.94
N HIS A 438 -8.47 -32.89 13.04
CA HIS A 438 -9.21 -32.85 14.31
C HIS A 438 -8.72 -31.75 15.26
N GLY A 439 -7.72 -30.92 14.85
CA GLY A 439 -7.12 -29.89 15.72
C GLY A 439 -6.17 -30.43 16.77
N GLY A 440 -5.72 -31.67 16.61
CA GLY A 440 -4.79 -32.38 17.48
C GLY A 440 -3.37 -32.44 16.91
N GLU A 441 -2.52 -33.23 17.54
CA GLU A 441 -1.12 -33.44 17.18
C GLU A 441 -0.68 -34.89 17.35
N VAL A 442 0.51 -35.21 16.84
CA VAL A 442 1.10 -36.55 16.94
C VAL A 442 2.40 -36.51 17.73
N PHE A 443 2.77 -37.62 18.33
CA PHE A 443 4.06 -37.74 19.01
C PHE A 443 4.66 -39.13 18.79
N VAL A 444 5.96 -39.23 19.03
CA VAL A 444 6.73 -40.49 18.99
C VAL A 444 7.74 -40.47 20.16
N LEU A 445 7.83 -41.58 20.84
CA LEU A 445 8.82 -41.83 21.88
C LEU A 445 9.53 -43.17 21.56
N SER A 446 10.83 -43.22 21.71
CA SER A 446 11.63 -44.46 21.58
C SER A 446 12.50 -44.59 22.83
N HIS A 447 12.15 -45.53 23.71
CA HIS A 447 12.77 -45.72 25.03
C HIS A 447 12.73 -47.19 25.42
N ASP A 448 13.78 -47.66 26.08
CA ASP A 448 13.84 -48.97 26.73
C ASP A 448 13.42 -50.15 25.84
N GLY A 449 13.79 -50.12 24.56
CA GLY A 449 13.43 -51.18 23.64
C GLY A 449 11.97 -51.18 23.18
N ASN A 450 11.23 -50.07 23.47
CA ASN A 450 9.88 -49.87 22.96
C ASN A 450 9.78 -48.58 22.12
N ASN A 451 9.02 -48.67 21.05
CA ASN A 451 8.69 -47.52 20.19
C ASN A 451 7.20 -47.24 20.36
N THR A 452 6.87 -46.01 20.78
CA THR A 452 5.51 -45.58 21.04
C THR A 452 5.13 -44.44 20.09
N PHE A 453 4.07 -44.66 19.32
CA PHE A 453 3.49 -43.68 18.42
C PHE A 453 2.10 -43.30 18.94
N GLY A 454 1.78 -42.04 18.95
CA GLY A 454 0.49 -41.61 19.45
C GLY A 454 -0.07 -40.36 18.76
N LEU A 455 -1.35 -40.18 18.99
CA LEU A 455 -2.07 -39.00 18.59
C LEU A 455 -2.85 -38.40 19.76
N VAL A 456 -2.86 -37.10 19.85
CA VAL A 456 -3.59 -36.30 20.81
C VAL A 456 -4.74 -35.64 20.11
N LEU A 457 -5.95 -35.81 20.59
CA LEU A 457 -7.17 -35.22 20.04
C LEU A 457 -7.76 -34.25 21.06
N PRO A 458 -8.13 -33.04 20.69
CA PRO A 458 -8.81 -32.14 21.61
C PRO A 458 -10.21 -32.67 21.94
N ASP A 459 -10.57 -32.64 23.21
CA ASP A 459 -11.95 -32.87 23.62
C ASP A 459 -12.71 -31.56 23.47
N LEU A 460 -13.30 -31.36 22.31
CA LEU A 460 -14.11 -30.19 22.00
C LEU A 460 -15.45 -30.36 22.73
N HIS A 461 -15.49 -29.92 24.00
CA HIS A 461 -16.78 -29.64 24.64
C HIS A 461 -17.44 -28.45 23.96
N ASN A 462 -18.48 -28.70 23.17
CA ASN A 462 -19.50 -27.71 22.87
C ASN A 462 -20.51 -27.64 23.99
#